data_bfcdbb92eeb97bec884f609e388bbf03
#
_entry.id   bfcdbb92eeb97bec884f609e388bbf03
#
_cell.length_a   1.000
_cell.length_b   1.000
_cell.length_c   1.000
_cell.angle_alpha   90.00
_cell.angle_beta   90.00
_cell.angle_gamma   90.00
#
_symmetry.space_group_name_H-M   'P 1'
#
loop_
_entity.id
_entity.type
_entity.pdbx_description
1 polymer ?
#
loop_
_entity_poly.entity_id
_entity_poly.type
_entity_poly.pdbx_seq_one_letter_code
_entity_poly.pdbx_strand_id
1 'polypeptide(L)'
;MSNIVSKEIHLHSRPEGEPKSENFELVEKEISPINEDEVLVKNLWMSVDPYMRGRMIDRKSYVPPFAVGKTLEGGAIGIVVESNSSDFKAGDYVNSNFGWREYFSSKANMLSKVNPDIGPLQAYLGTLGMPGMTAYVGLLRIGELKEGENVLVSAAAGAVGTVACQIAKTKGCKVYG
;
A
#
# COMPACT_ATOMS: atom_id res chain seq x y z
N MET A 1 -6.59 -26.58 -15.63
CA MET A 1 -5.93 -25.64 -14.68
C MET A 1 -6.75 -25.66 -13.42
N SER A 2 -6.13 -25.82 -12.25
CA SER A 2 -6.85 -25.76 -10.96
C SER A 2 -7.38 -24.34 -10.78
N ASN A 3 -8.67 -24.20 -10.46
CA ASN A 3 -9.26 -22.90 -10.14
C ASN A 3 -8.49 -22.31 -8.92
N ILE A 4 -7.94 -21.10 -9.10
CA ILE A 4 -7.31 -20.37 -8.01
C ILE A 4 -8.41 -19.73 -7.16
N VAL A 5 -8.37 -20.00 -5.86
CA VAL A 5 -9.28 -19.37 -4.89
C VAL A 5 -8.46 -18.34 -4.10
N SER A 6 -8.96 -17.11 -4.04
CA SER A 6 -8.42 -16.00 -3.24
C SER A 6 -9.22 -15.83 -1.98
N LYS A 7 -8.56 -15.74 -0.84
CA LYS A 7 -9.17 -15.24 0.39
C LYS A 7 -9.08 -13.72 0.42
N GLU A 8 -10.21 -13.07 0.65
CA GLU A 8 -10.35 -11.62 0.64
C GLU A 8 -11.01 -11.13 1.93
N ILE A 9 -10.60 -9.98 2.44
CA ILE A 9 -11.26 -9.32 3.57
C ILE A 9 -12.18 -8.24 3.03
N HIS A 10 -13.47 -8.38 3.28
CA HIS A 10 -14.50 -7.42 2.92
C HIS A 10 -14.87 -6.54 4.12
N LEU A 11 -15.26 -5.29 3.86
CA LEU A 11 -15.94 -4.48 4.86
C LEU A 11 -17.38 -4.97 5.00
N HIS A 12 -17.69 -5.69 6.07
CA HIS A 12 -19.03 -6.21 6.31
C HIS A 12 -20.00 -5.12 6.81
N SER A 13 -19.52 -4.29 7.73
CA SER A 13 -20.29 -3.16 8.27
C SER A 13 -19.37 -1.99 8.62
N ARG A 14 -19.93 -0.79 8.69
CA ARG A 14 -19.17 0.40 9.10
C ARG A 14 -18.97 0.41 10.61
N PRO A 15 -17.71 0.52 11.11
CA PRO A 15 -17.46 0.53 12.54
C PRO A 15 -17.94 1.83 13.20
N GLU A 16 -18.59 1.72 14.33
CA GLU A 16 -18.86 2.80 15.27
C GLU A 16 -17.76 2.79 16.33
N GLY A 17 -16.96 3.86 16.42
CA GLY A 17 -15.77 3.89 17.27
C GLY A 17 -14.61 3.06 16.71
N GLU A 18 -14.00 2.21 17.52
CA GLU A 18 -12.92 1.33 17.14
C GLU A 18 -13.42 0.16 16.27
N PRO A 19 -12.74 -0.17 15.14
CA PRO A 19 -13.10 -1.31 14.33
C PRO A 19 -12.98 -2.63 15.10
N LYS A 20 -13.98 -3.49 14.96
CA LYS A 20 -14.03 -4.82 15.57
C LYS A 20 -14.04 -5.89 14.51
N SER A 21 -13.72 -7.14 14.88
CA SER A 21 -13.71 -8.27 13.95
C SER A 21 -15.03 -8.44 13.19
N GLU A 22 -16.16 -8.16 13.83
CA GLU A 22 -17.50 -8.22 13.24
C GLU A 22 -17.76 -7.22 12.11
N ASN A 23 -16.91 -6.19 11.97
CA ASN A 23 -16.95 -5.24 10.86
C ASN A 23 -16.34 -5.80 9.58
N PHE A 24 -15.69 -6.94 9.64
CA PHE A 24 -14.97 -7.56 8.53
C PHE A 24 -15.48 -8.98 8.27
N GLU A 25 -15.40 -9.38 7.02
CA GLU A 25 -15.79 -10.72 6.57
C GLU A 25 -14.67 -11.31 5.72
N LEU A 26 -14.29 -12.56 6.03
CA LEU A 26 -13.40 -13.35 5.19
C LEU A 26 -14.22 -14.04 4.11
N VAL A 27 -13.95 -13.71 2.85
CA VAL A 27 -14.66 -14.25 1.68
C VAL A 27 -13.70 -15.03 0.81
N GLU A 28 -14.09 -16.21 0.39
CA GLU A 28 -13.39 -17.00 -0.62
C GLU A 28 -13.99 -16.70 -2.00
N LYS A 29 -13.12 -16.34 -2.96
CA LYS A 29 -13.53 -15.99 -4.31
C LYS A 29 -12.68 -16.73 -5.34
N GLU A 30 -13.34 -17.38 -6.28
CA GLU A 30 -12.66 -17.93 -7.44
C GLU A 30 -12.14 -16.82 -8.37
N ILE A 31 -10.89 -16.94 -8.78
CA ILE A 31 -10.29 -16.04 -9.75
C ILE A 31 -10.58 -16.55 -11.15
N SER A 32 -11.26 -15.73 -11.93
CA SER A 32 -11.52 -16.01 -13.35
C SER A 32 -10.22 -15.99 -14.17
N PRO A 33 -10.14 -16.72 -15.28
CA PRO A 33 -9.04 -16.59 -16.24
C PRO A 33 -8.83 -15.13 -16.64
N ILE A 34 -7.57 -14.74 -16.81
CA ILE A 34 -7.21 -13.38 -17.18
C ILE A 34 -7.51 -13.10 -18.67
N ASN A 35 -8.00 -11.90 -18.95
CA ASN A 35 -8.28 -11.40 -20.27
C ASN A 35 -7.02 -10.78 -20.92
N GLU A 36 -7.18 -10.28 -22.14
CA GLU A 36 -6.14 -9.49 -22.83
C GLU A 36 -5.72 -8.29 -21.99
N ASP A 37 -4.41 -8.05 -21.91
CA ASP A 37 -3.76 -7.01 -21.10
C ASP A 37 -4.03 -7.09 -19.59
N GLU A 38 -4.41 -8.25 -19.09
CA GLU A 38 -4.53 -8.51 -17.66
C GLU A 38 -3.36 -9.33 -17.11
N VAL A 39 -3.13 -9.14 -15.84
CA VAL A 39 -2.07 -9.78 -15.06
C VAL A 39 -2.68 -10.39 -13.81
N LEU A 40 -2.38 -11.67 -13.55
CA LEU A 40 -2.73 -12.36 -12.32
C LEU A 40 -1.58 -12.21 -11.33
N VAL A 41 -1.89 -11.70 -10.16
CA VAL A 41 -0.91 -11.40 -9.10
C VAL A 41 -1.26 -12.15 -7.83
N LYS A 42 -0.24 -12.73 -7.17
CA LYS A 42 -0.30 -13.20 -5.78
C LYS A 42 0.29 -12.14 -4.86
N ASN A 43 -0.47 -11.64 -3.90
CA ASN A 43 0.05 -10.75 -2.89
C ASN A 43 1.02 -11.47 -1.94
N LEU A 44 2.13 -10.82 -1.63
CA LEU A 44 3.15 -11.28 -0.68
C LEU A 44 3.12 -10.43 0.59
N TRP A 45 2.90 -9.12 0.43
CA TRP A 45 2.89 -8.13 1.50
C TRP A 45 1.79 -7.11 1.26
N MET A 46 1.17 -6.65 2.32
CA MET A 46 0.25 -5.51 2.28
C MET A 46 0.53 -4.54 3.42
N SER A 47 0.19 -3.27 3.21
CA SER A 47 0.24 -2.24 4.24
C SER A 47 -1.11 -2.12 4.93
N VAL A 48 -1.06 -1.88 6.25
CA VAL A 48 -2.23 -1.47 7.05
C VAL A 48 -1.96 -0.06 7.56
N ASP A 49 -2.73 0.90 7.06
CA ASP A 49 -2.45 2.32 7.24
C ASP A 49 -3.58 3.05 7.99
N PRO A 50 -3.27 4.08 8.78
CA PRO A 50 -4.26 4.83 9.55
C PRO A 50 -5.40 5.43 8.71
N TYR A 51 -5.15 5.81 7.45
CA TYR A 51 -6.18 6.37 6.56
C TYR A 51 -7.32 5.40 6.28
N MET A 52 -7.07 4.09 6.37
CA MET A 52 -8.07 3.05 6.13
C MET A 52 -9.26 3.18 7.10
N ARG A 53 -8.99 3.56 8.37
CA ARG A 53 -10.07 3.83 9.33
C ARG A 53 -10.99 4.96 8.84
N GLY A 54 -10.42 6.02 8.29
CA GLY A 54 -11.18 7.14 7.72
C GLY A 54 -12.04 6.74 6.51
N ARG A 55 -11.56 5.80 5.68
CA ARG A 55 -12.30 5.24 4.54
C ARG A 55 -13.44 4.28 4.94
N MET A 56 -13.48 3.79 6.18
CA MET A 56 -14.60 2.99 6.69
C MET A 56 -15.83 3.85 7.05
N ILE A 57 -15.68 5.18 7.12
CA ILE A 57 -16.77 6.13 7.38
C ILE A 57 -17.34 6.60 6.05
N ASP A 58 -18.67 6.66 5.95
CA ASP A 58 -19.36 7.19 4.77
C ASP A 58 -19.38 8.72 4.81
N ARG A 59 -18.27 9.30 4.35
CA ARG A 59 -18.13 10.76 4.24
C ARG A 59 -17.38 11.15 2.97
N LYS A 60 -17.68 12.32 2.43
CA LYS A 60 -16.91 12.91 1.33
C LYS A 60 -15.48 13.20 1.79
N SER A 61 -14.50 12.71 1.03
CA SER A 61 -13.07 12.92 1.27
C SER A 61 -12.33 12.96 -0.09
N TYR A 62 -11.00 13.14 -0.07
CA TYR A 62 -10.17 13.11 -1.27
C TYR A 62 -10.10 11.72 -1.94
N VAL A 63 -10.42 10.65 -1.19
CA VAL A 63 -10.64 9.29 -1.73
C VAL A 63 -12.02 8.80 -1.31
N PRO A 64 -12.69 7.98 -2.15
CA PRO A 64 -13.98 7.39 -1.81
C PRO A 64 -13.90 6.52 -0.55
N PRO A 65 -14.98 6.44 0.24
CA PRO A 65 -15.07 5.46 1.32
C PRO A 65 -15.04 4.04 0.77
N PHE A 66 -14.61 3.09 1.60
CA PHE A 66 -14.78 1.68 1.28
C PHE A 66 -16.27 1.33 1.16
N ALA A 67 -16.61 0.55 0.16
CA ALA A 67 -17.97 0.06 -0.02
C ALA A 67 -18.23 -1.16 0.88
N VAL A 68 -19.38 -1.16 1.59
CA VAL A 68 -19.82 -2.32 2.37
C VAL A 68 -20.09 -3.49 1.43
N GLY A 69 -19.70 -4.69 1.83
CA GLY A 69 -19.77 -5.92 1.03
C GLY A 69 -18.71 -6.02 -0.08
N LYS A 70 -17.67 -5.19 -0.05
CA LYS A 70 -16.56 -5.22 -1.02
C LYS A 70 -15.23 -5.41 -0.32
N THR A 71 -14.29 -6.00 -1.05
CA THR A 71 -12.90 -6.18 -0.62
C THR A 71 -12.29 -4.84 -0.27
N LEU A 72 -11.60 -4.77 0.85
CA LEU A 72 -10.80 -3.62 1.22
C LEU A 72 -9.65 -3.42 0.23
N GLU A 73 -9.17 -2.20 0.16
CA GLU A 73 -8.04 -1.80 -0.68
C GLU A 73 -6.90 -1.25 0.17
N GLY A 74 -5.69 -1.37 -0.32
CA GLY A 74 -4.50 -0.82 0.31
C GLY A 74 -3.25 -1.18 -0.46
N GLY A 75 -2.14 -0.51 -0.19
CA GLY A 75 -0.85 -0.79 -0.80
C GLY A 75 -0.45 -2.25 -0.61
N ALA A 76 -0.03 -2.89 -1.68
CA ALA A 76 0.42 -4.28 -1.66
C ALA A 76 1.57 -4.52 -2.62
N ILE A 77 2.47 -5.43 -2.24
CA ILE A 77 3.52 -5.97 -3.10
C ILE A 77 3.18 -7.42 -3.40
N GLY A 78 3.13 -7.75 -4.67
CA GLY A 78 2.83 -9.08 -5.15
C GLY A 78 3.84 -9.57 -6.17
N ILE A 79 3.68 -10.84 -6.53
CA ILE A 79 4.42 -11.50 -7.61
C ILE A 79 3.44 -11.86 -8.72
N VAL A 80 3.82 -11.60 -9.94
CA VAL A 80 3.05 -12.00 -11.12
C VAL A 80 3.08 -13.52 -11.27
N VAL A 81 1.90 -14.12 -11.31
CA VAL A 81 1.70 -15.57 -11.51
C VAL A 81 1.49 -15.87 -12.99
N GLU A 82 0.68 -15.05 -13.67
CA GLU A 82 0.34 -15.19 -15.08
C GLU A 82 0.15 -13.80 -15.69
N SER A 83 0.49 -13.62 -16.98
CA SER A 83 0.35 -12.35 -17.68
C SER A 83 -0.08 -12.55 -19.12
N ASN A 84 -1.09 -11.80 -19.53
CA ASN A 84 -1.50 -11.59 -20.92
C ASN A 84 -1.13 -10.19 -21.42
N SER A 85 -0.18 -9.50 -20.74
CA SER A 85 0.35 -8.20 -21.14
C SER A 85 1.82 -8.33 -21.54
N SER A 86 2.26 -7.52 -22.50
CA SER A 86 3.67 -7.40 -22.90
C SER A 86 4.56 -6.77 -21.83
N ASP A 87 3.96 -6.01 -20.91
CA ASP A 87 4.70 -5.23 -19.91
C ASP A 87 5.15 -6.08 -18.71
N PHE A 88 4.52 -7.22 -18.47
CA PHE A 88 4.78 -8.08 -17.32
C PHE A 88 4.95 -9.54 -17.72
N LYS A 89 5.75 -10.27 -16.97
CA LYS A 89 5.91 -11.72 -17.07
C LYS A 89 5.81 -12.38 -15.70
N ALA A 90 5.50 -13.67 -15.68
CA ALA A 90 5.53 -14.46 -14.44
C ALA A 90 6.88 -14.32 -13.74
N GLY A 91 6.82 -14.10 -12.41
CA GLY A 91 7.98 -13.84 -11.57
C GLY A 91 8.33 -12.36 -11.38
N ASP A 92 7.77 -11.42 -12.16
CA ASP A 92 7.95 -9.99 -11.90
C ASP A 92 7.30 -9.60 -10.58
N TYR A 93 7.95 -8.71 -9.81
CA TYR A 93 7.35 -8.11 -8.62
C TYR A 93 6.61 -6.83 -8.98
N VAL A 94 5.47 -6.62 -8.34
CA VAL A 94 4.59 -5.47 -8.62
C VAL A 94 4.08 -4.81 -7.34
N ASN A 95 3.94 -3.49 -7.41
CA ASN A 95 3.22 -2.68 -6.43
C ASN A 95 1.82 -2.37 -6.97
N SER A 96 0.82 -2.45 -6.10
CA SER A 96 -0.59 -2.20 -6.42
C SER A 96 -1.33 -1.62 -5.22
N ASN A 97 -2.61 -1.26 -5.43
CA ASN A 97 -3.56 -0.93 -4.36
C ASN A 97 -4.55 -2.06 -4.05
N PHE A 98 -4.27 -3.28 -4.54
CA PHE A 98 -5.14 -4.44 -4.37
C PHE A 98 -4.76 -5.30 -3.15
N GLY A 99 -4.49 -4.69 -2.00
CA GLY A 99 -4.31 -5.37 -0.72
C GLY A 99 -5.59 -6.06 -0.23
N TRP A 100 -5.53 -6.67 0.96
CA TRP A 100 -6.62 -7.38 1.63
C TRP A 100 -7.17 -8.58 0.86
N ARG A 101 -6.37 -9.19 0.00
CA ARG A 101 -6.66 -10.43 -0.75
C ARG A 101 -5.38 -11.19 -1.07
N GLU A 102 -5.49 -12.49 -1.26
CA GLU A 102 -4.33 -13.33 -1.60
C GLU A 102 -3.98 -13.22 -3.09
N TYR A 103 -4.98 -13.24 -3.95
CA TYR A 103 -4.81 -13.15 -5.42
C TYR A 103 -5.78 -12.13 -6.01
N PHE A 104 -5.38 -11.55 -7.12
CA PHE A 104 -6.24 -10.71 -7.94
C PHE A 104 -5.78 -10.69 -9.39
N SER A 105 -6.70 -10.40 -10.31
CA SER A 105 -6.39 -10.00 -11.68
C SER A 105 -6.67 -8.52 -11.87
N SER A 106 -5.85 -7.86 -12.64
CA SER A 106 -6.05 -6.45 -13.01
C SER A 106 -5.42 -6.13 -14.35
N LYS A 107 -5.83 -5.01 -14.96
CA LYS A 107 -5.13 -4.43 -16.10
C LYS A 107 -3.69 -4.08 -15.74
N ALA A 108 -2.77 -4.28 -16.69
CA ALA A 108 -1.34 -4.01 -16.52
C ALA A 108 -1.04 -2.56 -16.07
N ASN A 109 -1.78 -1.59 -16.61
CA ASN A 109 -1.62 -0.16 -16.27
C ASN A 109 -1.98 0.21 -14.82
N MET A 110 -2.60 -0.70 -14.07
CA MET A 110 -2.89 -0.53 -12.63
C MET A 110 -1.74 -1.01 -11.74
N LEU A 111 -0.68 -1.54 -12.33
CA LEU A 111 0.45 -2.12 -11.63
C LEU A 111 1.73 -1.31 -11.91
N SER A 112 2.63 -1.28 -10.93
CA SER A 112 3.97 -0.72 -11.09
C SER A 112 5.01 -1.78 -10.82
N LYS A 113 6.02 -1.92 -11.69
CA LYS A 113 7.13 -2.85 -11.44
C LYS A 113 7.92 -2.46 -10.20
N VAL A 114 8.34 -3.46 -9.45
CA VAL A 114 9.23 -3.35 -8.31
C VAL A 114 10.57 -3.99 -8.66
N ASN A 115 11.67 -3.25 -8.44
CA ASN A 115 13.01 -3.79 -8.62
C ASN A 115 13.53 -4.35 -7.28
N PRO A 116 13.66 -5.68 -7.11
CA PRO A 116 14.14 -6.28 -5.86
C PRO A 116 15.62 -5.98 -5.55
N ASP A 117 16.40 -5.51 -6.53
CA ASP A 117 17.83 -5.20 -6.35
C ASP A 117 18.07 -3.88 -5.60
N ILE A 118 17.04 -3.01 -5.52
CA ILE A 118 17.14 -1.72 -4.80
C ILE A 118 17.04 -1.93 -3.29
N GLY A 119 16.25 -2.93 -2.85
CA GLY A 119 16.05 -3.22 -1.44
C GLY A 119 14.97 -4.28 -1.21
N PRO A 120 14.73 -4.64 0.05
CA PRO A 120 13.71 -5.63 0.37
C PRO A 120 12.34 -5.17 -0.10
N LEU A 121 11.52 -6.12 -0.57
CA LEU A 121 10.20 -5.84 -1.17
C LEU A 121 9.28 -5.02 -0.24
N GLN A 122 9.33 -5.27 1.07
CA GLN A 122 8.54 -4.55 2.07
C GLN A 122 8.87 -3.05 2.12
N ALA A 123 10.10 -2.66 1.75
CA ALA A 123 10.51 -1.27 1.73
C ALA A 123 9.67 -0.42 0.76
N TYR A 124 9.11 -1.04 -0.29
CA TYR A 124 8.23 -0.36 -1.25
C TYR A 124 6.86 0.00 -0.68
N LEU A 125 6.48 -0.55 0.49
CA LEU A 125 5.31 -0.11 1.26
C LEU A 125 5.68 0.93 2.35
N GLY A 126 6.96 1.21 2.52
CA GLY A 126 7.52 2.13 3.53
C GLY A 126 8.45 3.17 2.93
N THR A 127 9.75 3.03 3.20
CA THR A 127 10.79 4.02 2.83
C THR A 127 10.90 4.26 1.32
N LEU A 128 10.75 3.24 0.49
CA LEU A 128 10.75 3.33 -0.97
C LEU A 128 9.34 3.55 -1.56
N GLY A 129 8.34 3.75 -0.71
CA GLY A 129 6.94 3.95 -1.09
C GLY A 129 6.38 5.29 -0.61
N MET A 130 5.06 5.31 -0.37
CA MET A 130 4.32 6.52 0.02
C MET A 130 4.85 7.17 1.31
N PRO A 131 5.16 6.44 2.41
CA PRO A 131 5.70 7.05 3.61
C PRO A 131 7.03 7.78 3.37
N GLY A 132 7.95 7.16 2.62
CA GLY A 132 9.23 7.77 2.27
C GLY A 132 9.08 9.00 1.37
N MET A 133 8.23 8.90 0.35
CA MET A 133 7.91 10.03 -0.54
C MET A 133 7.28 11.19 0.25
N THR A 134 6.38 10.89 1.18
CA THR A 134 5.73 11.91 2.04
C THR A 134 6.78 12.65 2.88
N ALA A 135 7.68 11.91 3.52
CA ALA A 135 8.76 12.52 4.30
C ALA A 135 9.70 13.38 3.44
N TYR A 136 10.11 12.84 2.28
CA TYR A 136 11.00 13.53 1.34
C TYR A 136 10.38 14.84 0.82
N VAL A 137 9.17 14.78 0.30
CA VAL A 137 8.47 15.95 -0.24
C VAL A 137 8.18 16.96 0.87
N GLY A 138 7.68 16.50 2.02
CA GLY A 138 7.36 17.38 3.15
C GLY A 138 8.57 18.16 3.64
N LEU A 139 9.70 17.49 3.87
CA LEU A 139 10.89 18.16 4.37
C LEU A 139 11.66 18.95 3.32
N LEU A 140 11.89 18.37 2.14
CA LEU A 140 12.86 18.95 1.20
C LEU A 140 12.21 19.84 0.14
N ARG A 141 10.92 19.61 -0.20
CA ARG A 141 10.23 20.40 -1.23
C ARG A 141 9.31 21.45 -0.65
N ILE A 142 8.61 21.15 0.44
CA ILE A 142 7.65 22.06 1.07
C ILE A 142 8.31 22.80 2.24
N GLY A 143 9.01 22.07 3.12
CA GLY A 143 9.69 22.64 4.28
C GLY A 143 11.03 23.31 3.95
N GLU A 144 11.57 23.06 2.75
CA GLU A 144 12.85 23.60 2.28
C GLU A 144 13.99 23.46 3.32
N LEU A 145 14.03 22.28 3.98
CA LEU A 145 14.95 21.98 5.07
C LEU A 145 16.40 22.31 4.71
N LYS A 146 17.06 23.12 5.57
CA LYS A 146 18.45 23.55 5.43
C LYS A 146 19.33 22.83 6.46
N GLU A 147 20.59 22.70 6.10
CA GLU A 147 21.62 22.16 6.99
C GLU A 147 21.71 22.96 8.31
N GLY A 148 21.88 22.25 9.43
CA GLY A 148 22.04 22.84 10.76
C GLY A 148 20.75 23.25 11.47
N GLU A 149 19.59 23.14 10.82
CA GLU A 149 18.30 23.48 11.46
C GLU A 149 17.93 22.50 12.57
N ASN A 150 17.06 22.99 13.49
CA ASN A 150 16.45 22.15 14.52
C ASN A 150 15.09 21.63 13.98
N VAL A 151 14.91 20.31 13.98
CA VAL A 151 13.71 19.66 13.46
C VAL A 151 13.03 18.89 14.58
N LEU A 152 11.76 19.22 14.85
CA LEU A 152 10.90 18.44 15.73
C LEU A 152 9.95 17.61 14.87
N VAL A 153 9.94 16.30 15.07
CA VAL A 153 9.09 15.35 14.34
C VAL A 153 8.11 14.69 15.31
N SER A 154 6.84 15.02 15.21
CA SER A 154 5.79 14.30 15.94
C SER A 154 5.62 12.88 15.38
N ALA A 155 5.29 11.91 16.24
CA ALA A 155 5.22 10.49 15.84
C ALA A 155 6.50 10.01 15.11
N ALA A 156 7.66 10.35 15.63
CA ALA A 156 8.98 10.09 15.06
C ALA A 156 9.27 8.60 14.80
N ALA A 157 8.64 7.71 15.58
CA ALA A 157 8.73 6.25 15.40
C ALA A 157 7.74 5.69 14.36
N GLY A 158 6.87 6.53 13.78
CA GLY A 158 5.92 6.13 12.74
C GLY A 158 6.57 5.96 11.38
N ALA A 159 5.81 5.41 10.41
CA ALA A 159 6.30 5.10 9.07
C ALA A 159 6.88 6.32 8.32
N VAL A 160 6.22 7.49 8.43
CA VAL A 160 6.71 8.75 7.85
C VAL A 160 7.76 9.39 8.76
N GLY A 161 7.49 9.44 10.08
CA GLY A 161 8.35 10.10 11.06
C GLY A 161 9.77 9.51 11.10
N THR A 162 9.89 8.18 11.07
CA THR A 162 11.20 7.49 11.05
C THR A 162 12.03 7.93 9.86
N VAL A 163 11.43 8.03 8.68
CA VAL A 163 12.14 8.47 7.46
C VAL A 163 12.46 9.96 7.54
N ALA A 164 11.52 10.78 8.01
CA ALA A 164 11.73 12.21 8.20
C ALA A 164 12.92 12.51 9.12
N CYS A 165 13.00 11.81 10.27
CA CYS A 165 14.13 11.93 11.19
C CYS A 165 15.46 11.58 10.51
N GLN A 166 15.50 10.51 9.72
CA GLN A 166 16.72 10.10 9.04
C GLN A 166 17.12 11.08 7.93
N ILE A 167 16.18 11.57 7.13
CA ILE A 167 16.47 12.60 6.12
C ILE A 167 17.03 13.86 6.78
N ALA A 168 16.39 14.35 7.84
CA ALA A 168 16.86 15.54 8.55
C ALA A 168 18.26 15.33 9.16
N LYS A 169 18.52 14.15 9.73
CA LYS A 169 19.82 13.79 10.28
C LYS A 169 20.92 13.75 9.21
N THR A 170 20.64 13.16 8.05
CA THR A 170 21.59 13.12 6.93
C THR A 170 21.86 14.51 6.33
N LYS A 171 20.97 15.47 6.54
CA LYS A 171 21.13 16.89 6.19
C LYS A 171 21.87 17.71 7.26
N GLY A 172 22.44 17.06 8.29
CA GLY A 172 23.17 17.77 9.35
C GLY A 172 22.30 18.50 10.35
N CYS A 173 21.00 18.23 10.38
CA CYS A 173 20.06 18.87 11.32
C CYS A 173 20.12 18.25 12.72
N LYS A 174 19.75 19.02 13.74
CA LYS A 174 19.42 18.53 15.07
C LYS A 174 17.98 18.02 15.07
N VAL A 175 17.79 16.73 15.36
CA VAL A 175 16.48 16.08 15.27
C VAL A 175 15.98 15.68 16.65
N TYR A 176 14.73 16.05 16.93
CA TYR A 176 13.97 15.72 18.14
C TYR A 176 12.69 14.99 17.72
N GLY A 177 12.27 13.93 18.50
CA GLY A 177 11.09 13.15 18.21
C GLY A 177 10.60 12.29 19.35
#